data_131bb5334b9d0c7cd3513e92e3ae20bc
#
_entry.id   131bb5334b9d0c7cd3513e92e3ae20bc
#
_cell.length_a   1.000
_cell.length_b   1.000
_cell.length_c   1.000
_cell.angle_alpha   90.00
_cell.angle_beta   90.00
_cell.angle_gamma   90.00
#
_symmetry.space_group_name_H-M   'P 1'
#
loop_
_entity.id
_entity.type
_entity.pdbx_description
1 polymer ?
#
loop_
_entity_poly.entity_id
_entity_poly.type
_entity_poly.pdbx_seq_one_letter_code
_entity_poly.pdbx_strand_id
1 'polypeptide(L)'
;MQQIKALPTCLMNHNQHHLVDILFRIKIYEYKGSEFQKFFVEIMEKSNPNFRSIKPHGKEGDWKNDGYDSITGTFYQVYAPEKPADRTTNAVKKLNEAFEGLLEKWNSLVEVKRFYFAYNDEFKYANPKIEEELLKLTQKHGIRCEPFLAKDLRRVFDLLTDEDKMICLHCFVPNVDDLSKIVGYEALNEVVKHVVNLPFGVLKPLGAARPGFIEKIQFNSLSDNIAQYLIAGEYQIGALQKYFEFEPDLKIILQEKFSGLYEQGKKEISAGNPERNDEIFIYIFAKSTPLERPNVTISNAVFILMSYYFECCDIFEPPKTTLFD
;
A
#
# COMPACT_ATOMS: atom_id res chain seq x y z
N MET A 1 7.04 20.12 -37.18
CA MET A 1 6.39 19.34 -36.12
C MET A 1 7.13 18.03 -35.99
N GLN A 2 8.05 17.94 -35.02
CA GLN A 2 8.74 16.69 -34.69
C GLN A 2 7.77 15.82 -33.88
N GLN A 3 7.45 14.64 -34.41
CA GLN A 3 6.77 13.61 -33.66
C GLN A 3 7.66 13.19 -32.47
N ILE A 4 7.24 13.56 -31.26
CA ILE A 4 7.78 12.97 -30.04
C ILE A 4 7.36 11.48 -30.11
N LYS A 5 8.30 10.60 -30.45
CA LYS A 5 8.12 9.16 -30.28
C LYS A 5 7.89 8.92 -28.78
N ALA A 6 6.68 8.56 -28.42
CA ALA A 6 6.40 8.01 -27.11
C ALA A 6 7.38 6.84 -26.89
N LEU A 7 8.17 6.92 -25.84
CA LEU A 7 8.94 5.76 -25.36
C LEU A 7 7.96 4.61 -25.13
N PRO A 8 8.30 3.37 -25.46
CA PRO A 8 7.43 2.24 -25.17
C PRO A 8 7.24 2.21 -23.67
N THR A 9 6.00 2.43 -23.21
CA THR A 9 5.59 2.18 -21.83
C THR A 9 5.85 0.69 -21.59
N CYS A 10 6.91 0.40 -20.82
CA CYS A 10 7.22 -0.96 -20.41
C CYS A 10 6.04 -1.40 -19.53
N LEU A 11 5.18 -2.26 -20.07
CA LEU A 11 4.04 -2.82 -19.35
C LEU A 11 4.58 -3.68 -18.19
N MET A 12 3.96 -3.58 -17.04
CA MET A 12 4.27 -4.46 -15.91
C MET A 12 4.06 -5.91 -16.30
N ASN A 13 4.96 -6.78 -15.89
CA ASN A 13 4.81 -8.22 -16.03
C ASN A 13 3.87 -8.78 -14.94
N HIS A 14 3.56 -10.08 -15.04
CA HIS A 14 2.66 -10.74 -14.10
C HIS A 14 3.11 -10.62 -12.63
N ASN A 15 4.40 -10.76 -12.37
CA ASN A 15 4.95 -10.67 -11.01
C ASN A 15 4.78 -9.25 -10.43
N GLN A 16 5.04 -8.23 -11.24
CA GLN A 16 4.84 -6.83 -10.82
C GLN A 16 3.36 -6.54 -10.55
N HIS A 17 2.44 -7.02 -11.38
CA HIS A 17 1.00 -6.89 -11.14
C HIS A 17 0.58 -7.53 -9.83
N HIS A 18 1.09 -8.73 -9.50
CA HIS A 18 0.80 -9.39 -8.25
C HIS A 18 1.27 -8.58 -7.02
N LEU A 19 2.50 -8.04 -7.06
CA LEU A 19 3.01 -7.21 -5.98
C LEU A 19 2.23 -5.89 -5.83
N VAL A 20 1.89 -5.25 -6.95
CA VAL A 20 1.07 -4.02 -6.97
C VAL A 20 -0.31 -4.26 -6.38
N ASP A 21 -0.91 -5.42 -6.66
CA ASP A 21 -2.19 -5.84 -6.07
C ASP A 21 -2.13 -5.94 -4.55
N ILE A 22 -1.10 -6.62 -4.05
CA ILE A 22 -0.89 -6.76 -2.61
C ILE A 22 -0.62 -5.39 -1.97
N LEU A 23 0.21 -4.54 -2.59
CA LEU A 23 0.49 -3.19 -2.11
C LEU A 23 -0.78 -2.35 -1.98
N PHE A 24 -1.67 -2.40 -2.97
CA PHE A 24 -2.96 -1.70 -2.89
C PHE A 24 -3.79 -2.19 -1.69
N ARG A 25 -3.89 -3.51 -1.49
CA ARG A 25 -4.61 -4.08 -0.34
C ARG A 25 -4.02 -3.62 1.00
N ILE A 26 -2.69 -3.62 1.13
CA ILE A 26 -2.00 -3.13 2.33
C ILE A 26 -2.36 -1.67 2.60
N LYS A 27 -2.35 -0.79 1.57
CA LYS A 27 -2.75 0.61 1.73
C LYS A 27 -4.20 0.76 2.21
N ILE A 28 -5.12 -0.06 1.70
CA ILE A 28 -6.51 -0.08 2.15
C ILE A 28 -6.62 -0.49 3.64
N TYR A 29 -5.84 -1.48 4.07
CA TYR A 29 -5.85 -1.91 5.48
C TYR A 29 -5.19 -0.91 6.43
N GLU A 30 -4.12 -0.26 6.02
CA GLU A 30 -3.34 0.63 6.86
C GLU A 30 -3.90 2.06 6.92
N TYR A 31 -4.30 2.60 5.77
CA TYR A 31 -4.65 4.01 5.67
C TYR A 31 -5.98 4.32 6.34
N LYS A 32 -5.94 5.29 7.27
CA LYS A 32 -7.08 5.79 8.04
C LYS A 32 -7.14 7.31 7.94
N GLY A 33 -8.29 7.88 8.28
CA GLY A 33 -8.46 9.33 8.34
C GLY A 33 -7.95 10.04 7.09
N SER A 34 -7.05 11.00 7.29
CA SER A 34 -6.50 11.84 6.23
C SER A 34 -5.58 11.08 5.25
N GLU A 35 -4.97 9.97 5.66
CA GLU A 35 -4.13 9.17 4.76
C GLU A 35 -4.97 8.46 3.71
N PHE A 36 -6.08 7.85 4.13
CA PHE A 36 -7.03 7.23 3.20
C PHE A 36 -7.66 8.29 2.27
N GLN A 37 -8.01 9.45 2.79
CA GLN A 37 -8.54 10.55 1.98
C GLN A 37 -7.54 11.00 0.90
N LYS A 38 -6.27 11.17 1.24
CA LYS A 38 -5.22 11.53 0.27
C LYS A 38 -5.08 10.44 -0.79
N PHE A 39 -5.04 9.18 -0.39
CA PHE A 39 -4.93 8.05 -1.30
C PHE A 39 -6.12 7.95 -2.26
N PHE A 40 -7.35 8.11 -1.75
CA PHE A 40 -8.56 8.19 -2.56
C PHE A 40 -8.48 9.32 -3.59
N VAL A 41 -8.14 10.52 -3.14
CA VAL A 41 -8.06 11.72 -4.00
C VAL A 41 -7.03 11.53 -5.10
N GLU A 42 -5.84 11.03 -4.78
CA GLU A 42 -4.77 10.80 -5.75
C GLU A 42 -5.20 9.82 -6.85
N ILE A 43 -5.84 8.72 -6.50
CA ILE A 43 -6.39 7.76 -7.48
C ILE A 43 -7.46 8.42 -8.35
N MET A 44 -8.37 9.19 -7.77
CA MET A 44 -9.45 9.85 -8.51
C MET A 44 -8.92 10.93 -9.45
N GLU A 45 -7.95 11.74 -9.04
CA GLU A 45 -7.31 12.75 -9.89
C GLU A 45 -6.57 12.13 -11.08
N LYS A 46 -5.92 10.98 -10.87
CA LYS A 46 -5.25 10.23 -11.95
C LYS A 46 -6.23 9.57 -12.91
N SER A 47 -7.37 9.08 -12.41
CA SER A 47 -8.36 8.37 -13.21
C SER A 47 -9.31 9.26 -13.99
N ASN A 48 -9.60 10.47 -13.49
CA ASN A 48 -10.58 11.37 -14.06
C ASN A 48 -10.06 12.81 -14.13
N PRO A 49 -9.75 13.34 -15.33
CA PRO A 49 -9.24 14.71 -15.49
C PRO A 49 -10.25 15.80 -15.08
N ASN A 50 -11.53 15.44 -14.93
CA ASN A 50 -12.58 16.37 -14.49
C ASN A 50 -12.80 16.32 -12.97
N PHE A 51 -12.19 15.36 -12.27
CA PHE A 51 -12.24 15.31 -10.82
C PHE A 51 -11.43 16.46 -10.21
N ARG A 52 -12.01 17.12 -9.24
CA ARG A 52 -11.38 18.22 -8.51
C ARG A 52 -11.47 17.95 -7.02
N SER A 53 -10.31 17.82 -6.39
CA SER A 53 -10.22 17.72 -4.93
C SER A 53 -10.53 19.06 -4.28
N ILE A 54 -11.21 19.03 -3.15
CA ILE A 54 -11.49 20.21 -2.33
C ILE A 54 -10.66 20.12 -1.05
N LYS A 55 -9.88 21.16 -0.80
CA LYS A 55 -9.10 21.31 0.43
C LYS A 55 -9.78 22.30 1.36
N PRO A 56 -9.81 22.05 2.67
CA PRO A 56 -10.31 23.02 3.64
C PRO A 56 -9.60 24.38 3.48
N HIS A 57 -10.35 25.45 3.35
CA HIS A 57 -9.81 26.80 3.24
C HIS A 57 -10.28 27.68 4.39
N GLY A 58 -9.36 28.00 5.31
CA GLY A 58 -9.62 28.89 6.44
C GLY A 58 -10.79 28.43 7.32
N LYS A 59 -11.68 29.37 7.69
CA LYS A 59 -12.85 29.08 8.55
C LYS A 59 -14.02 28.41 7.81
N GLU A 60 -14.01 28.39 6.48
CA GLU A 60 -15.11 27.87 5.66
C GLU A 60 -15.05 26.34 5.50
N GLY A 61 -13.91 25.71 5.79
CA GLY A 61 -13.71 24.26 5.68
C GLY A 61 -13.66 23.77 4.22
N ASP A 62 -14.06 22.52 4.01
CA ASP A 62 -14.07 21.80 2.73
C ASP A 62 -15.44 21.84 2.02
N TRP A 63 -16.38 22.65 2.51
CA TRP A 63 -17.75 22.70 2.03
C TRP A 63 -18.43 21.33 1.94
N LYS A 64 -18.05 20.43 2.87
CA LYS A 64 -18.64 19.11 3.07
C LYS A 64 -18.51 18.15 1.89
N ASN A 65 -17.39 18.24 1.15
CA ASN A 65 -17.00 17.20 0.20
C ASN A 65 -15.46 17.17 0.03
N ASP A 66 -14.92 16.01 -0.30
CA ASP A 66 -13.49 15.82 -0.50
C ASP A 66 -13.10 15.92 -1.98
N GLY A 67 -14.07 15.88 -2.87
CA GLY A 67 -13.87 16.06 -4.30
C GLY A 67 -15.16 15.92 -5.10
N TYR A 68 -15.17 16.46 -6.31
CA TYR A 68 -16.32 16.41 -7.19
C TYR A 68 -15.92 16.40 -8.67
N ASP A 69 -16.84 15.96 -9.51
CA ASP A 69 -16.81 16.11 -10.97
C ASP A 69 -17.95 17.03 -11.39
N SER A 70 -17.59 18.25 -11.81
CA SER A 70 -18.57 19.27 -12.19
C SER A 70 -19.33 18.94 -13.48
N ILE A 71 -18.79 18.11 -14.36
CA ILE A 71 -19.43 17.74 -15.63
C ILE A 71 -20.57 16.74 -15.37
N THR A 72 -20.33 15.79 -14.49
CA THR A 72 -21.34 14.76 -14.14
C THR A 72 -22.25 15.17 -12.99
N GLY A 73 -21.91 16.21 -12.23
CA GLY A 73 -22.60 16.59 -11.00
C GLY A 73 -22.42 15.55 -9.88
N THR A 74 -21.27 14.87 -9.87
CA THR A 74 -20.96 13.80 -8.91
C THR A 74 -20.05 14.34 -7.79
N PHE A 75 -20.44 14.12 -6.55
CA PHE A 75 -19.71 14.54 -5.36
C PHE A 75 -19.29 13.37 -4.50
N TYR A 76 -18.17 13.51 -3.81
CA TYR A 76 -17.57 12.45 -2.98
C TYR A 76 -17.25 12.98 -1.58
N GLN A 77 -17.72 12.26 -0.56
CA GLN A 77 -17.27 12.45 0.82
C GLN A 77 -16.53 11.21 1.27
N VAL A 78 -15.29 11.37 1.69
CA VAL A 78 -14.42 10.27 2.14
C VAL A 78 -14.57 10.08 3.65
N TYR A 79 -14.66 8.82 4.07
CA TYR A 79 -14.73 8.45 5.47
C TYR A 79 -13.93 7.18 5.76
N ALA A 80 -12.91 7.29 6.59
CA ALA A 80 -12.11 6.17 7.07
C ALA A 80 -11.77 6.40 8.55
N PRO A 81 -12.59 5.91 9.49
CA PRO A 81 -12.41 6.19 10.92
C PRO A 81 -11.12 5.55 11.46
N GLU A 82 -10.43 6.26 12.33
CA GLU A 82 -9.20 5.78 12.97
C GLU A 82 -9.48 4.65 13.97
N LYS A 83 -10.64 4.66 14.65
CA LYS A 83 -11.00 3.69 15.69
C LYS A 83 -12.16 2.79 15.27
N PRO A 84 -12.06 1.45 15.50
CA PRO A 84 -13.13 0.51 15.14
C PRO A 84 -14.48 0.77 15.84
N ALA A 85 -14.47 1.27 17.07
CA ALA A 85 -15.69 1.53 17.85
C ALA A 85 -16.59 2.62 17.25
N ASP A 86 -16.05 3.50 16.42
CA ASP A 86 -16.75 4.66 15.86
C ASP A 86 -17.40 4.40 14.50
N ARG A 87 -17.33 3.16 13.99
CA ARG A 87 -17.56 2.88 12.56
C ARG A 87 -18.98 3.11 12.07
N THR A 88 -20.02 2.77 12.83
CA THR A 88 -21.39 2.80 12.29
C THR A 88 -22.16 4.09 12.65
N THR A 89 -22.28 4.41 13.92
CA THR A 89 -23.08 5.58 14.36
C THR A 89 -22.45 6.89 13.90
N ASN A 90 -21.12 7.02 14.01
CA ASN A 90 -20.41 8.18 13.56
C ASN A 90 -20.36 8.29 12.03
N ALA A 91 -20.32 7.15 11.31
CA ALA A 91 -20.40 7.13 9.85
C ALA A 91 -21.72 7.67 9.35
N VAL A 92 -22.86 7.19 9.90
CA VAL A 92 -24.21 7.68 9.56
C VAL A 92 -24.37 9.16 9.90
N LYS A 93 -23.88 9.59 11.07
CA LYS A 93 -23.88 11.01 11.44
C LYS A 93 -23.08 11.85 10.43
N LYS A 94 -21.85 11.44 10.13
CA LYS A 94 -20.97 12.13 9.16
C LYS A 94 -21.58 12.16 7.76
N LEU A 95 -22.20 11.06 7.33
CA LEU A 95 -22.91 10.96 6.07
C LEU A 95 -24.00 12.04 5.95
N ASN A 96 -24.89 12.14 6.95
CA ASN A 96 -25.97 13.11 6.94
C ASN A 96 -25.47 14.56 6.98
N GLU A 97 -24.53 14.87 7.90
CA GLU A 97 -23.90 16.19 7.99
C GLU A 97 -23.21 16.61 6.70
N ALA A 98 -22.54 15.67 6.02
CA ALA A 98 -21.87 15.93 4.76
C ALA A 98 -22.87 16.20 3.63
N PHE A 99 -23.91 15.35 3.52
CA PHE A 99 -24.90 15.48 2.46
C PHE A 99 -25.73 16.76 2.60
N GLU A 100 -26.23 17.08 3.81
CA GLU A 100 -26.99 18.30 4.06
C GLU A 100 -26.13 19.54 3.81
N GLY A 101 -24.92 19.58 4.32
CA GLY A 101 -24.00 20.70 4.09
C GLY A 101 -23.55 20.82 2.63
N LEU A 102 -23.44 19.72 1.89
CA LEU A 102 -23.21 19.72 0.46
C LEU A 102 -24.35 20.43 -0.29
N LEU A 103 -25.58 20.05 -0.02
CA LEU A 103 -26.75 20.67 -0.66
C LEU A 103 -26.84 22.17 -0.34
N GLU A 104 -26.59 22.56 0.92
CA GLU A 104 -26.59 23.97 1.32
C GLU A 104 -25.56 24.81 0.54
N LYS A 105 -24.35 24.28 0.35
CA LYS A 105 -23.23 25.04 -0.22
C LYS A 105 -23.12 24.96 -1.73
N TRP A 106 -23.42 23.80 -2.31
CA TRP A 106 -23.11 23.51 -3.71
C TRP A 106 -24.29 23.50 -4.66
N ASN A 107 -25.49 23.16 -4.20
CA ASN A 107 -26.63 22.96 -5.11
C ASN A 107 -27.03 24.19 -5.93
N SER A 108 -26.68 25.40 -5.47
CA SER A 108 -26.85 26.64 -6.21
C SER A 108 -25.75 26.93 -7.25
N LEU A 109 -24.60 26.26 -7.12
CA LEU A 109 -23.42 26.49 -7.96
C LEU A 109 -23.27 25.37 -9.02
N VAL A 110 -23.46 24.12 -8.61
CA VAL A 110 -23.39 22.93 -9.46
C VAL A 110 -24.53 22.01 -9.05
N GLU A 111 -25.37 21.60 -10.00
CA GLU A 111 -26.45 20.66 -9.74
C GLU A 111 -25.89 19.33 -9.19
N VAL A 112 -26.28 18.96 -7.97
CA VAL A 112 -25.88 17.71 -7.35
C VAL A 112 -26.75 16.59 -7.91
N LYS A 113 -26.19 15.75 -8.80
CA LYS A 113 -26.90 14.62 -9.41
C LYS A 113 -26.61 13.30 -8.74
N ARG A 114 -25.41 13.18 -8.19
CA ARG A 114 -24.95 11.96 -7.51
C ARG A 114 -24.05 12.31 -6.33
N PHE A 115 -24.23 11.56 -5.25
CA PHE A 115 -23.41 11.65 -4.07
C PHE A 115 -22.86 10.28 -3.72
N TYR A 116 -21.54 10.18 -3.61
CA TYR A 116 -20.85 9.01 -3.14
C TYR A 116 -20.31 9.22 -1.72
N PHE A 117 -20.68 8.31 -0.83
CA PHE A 117 -20.00 8.19 0.46
C PHE A 117 -18.88 7.17 0.36
N ALA A 118 -17.65 7.66 0.16
CA ALA A 118 -16.46 6.86 -0.01
C ALA A 118 -15.99 6.36 1.38
N TYR A 119 -16.37 5.15 1.70
CA TYR A 119 -16.16 4.54 3.01
C TYR A 119 -15.15 3.40 2.93
N ASN A 120 -14.07 3.48 3.73
CA ASN A 120 -13.08 2.39 3.79
C ASN A 120 -13.63 1.20 4.59
N ASP A 121 -14.17 0.23 3.88
CA ASP A 121 -14.71 -1.02 4.41
C ASP A 121 -13.63 -2.10 4.64
N GLU A 122 -12.36 -1.83 4.29
CA GLU A 122 -11.25 -2.77 4.38
C GLU A 122 -11.55 -4.12 3.68
N PHE A 123 -12.22 -4.07 2.53
CA PHE A 123 -12.72 -5.24 1.78
C PHE A 123 -13.59 -6.20 2.61
N LYS A 124 -14.17 -5.73 3.72
CA LYS A 124 -15.05 -6.57 4.54
C LYS A 124 -16.43 -6.66 3.90
N TYR A 125 -17.30 -5.74 4.19
CA TYR A 125 -18.65 -5.70 3.59
C TYR A 125 -19.27 -4.33 3.77
N ALA A 126 -20.23 -4.00 2.89
CA ALA A 126 -21.05 -2.81 3.07
C ALA A 126 -21.80 -2.85 4.41
N ASN A 127 -21.87 -1.71 5.09
CA ASN A 127 -22.56 -1.61 6.37
C ASN A 127 -24.06 -1.38 6.11
N PRO A 128 -24.98 -2.28 6.56
CA PRO A 128 -26.40 -2.17 6.28
C PRO A 128 -27.05 -0.85 6.73
N LYS A 129 -26.57 -0.24 7.82
CA LYS A 129 -27.10 1.05 8.30
C LYS A 129 -26.67 2.22 7.44
N ILE A 130 -25.47 2.17 6.86
CA ILE A 130 -25.02 3.18 5.88
C ILE A 130 -25.82 3.04 4.59
N GLU A 131 -26.04 1.81 4.10
CA GLU A 131 -26.88 1.53 2.93
C GLU A 131 -28.31 2.03 3.12
N GLU A 132 -28.93 1.70 4.25
CA GLU A 132 -30.27 2.15 4.61
C GLU A 132 -30.37 3.69 4.56
N GLU A 133 -29.39 4.38 5.12
CA GLU A 133 -29.40 5.84 5.18
C GLU A 133 -29.21 6.47 3.80
N LEU A 134 -28.30 5.94 2.96
CA LEU A 134 -28.13 6.38 1.58
C LEU A 134 -29.41 6.21 0.75
N LEU A 135 -30.14 5.11 0.94
CA LEU A 135 -31.45 4.88 0.31
C LEU A 135 -32.48 5.90 0.76
N LYS A 136 -32.55 6.24 2.07
CA LYS A 136 -33.44 7.26 2.61
C LYS A 136 -33.12 8.65 2.00
N LEU A 137 -31.85 9.01 1.91
CA LEU A 137 -31.41 10.27 1.29
C LEU A 137 -31.81 10.32 -0.20
N THR A 138 -31.63 9.23 -0.93
CA THR A 138 -32.04 9.11 -2.33
C THR A 138 -33.54 9.33 -2.49
N GLN A 139 -34.36 8.66 -1.67
CA GLN A 139 -35.82 8.78 -1.71
C GLN A 139 -36.29 10.20 -1.35
N LYS A 140 -35.68 10.79 -0.33
CA LYS A 140 -36.06 12.12 0.18
C LYS A 140 -35.73 13.26 -0.79
N HIS A 141 -34.60 13.19 -1.46
CA HIS A 141 -34.03 14.30 -2.24
C HIS A 141 -34.05 14.08 -3.76
N GLY A 142 -34.33 12.86 -4.23
CA GLY A 142 -34.25 12.52 -5.66
C GLY A 142 -32.84 12.50 -6.23
N ILE A 143 -31.82 12.58 -5.37
CA ILE A 143 -30.40 12.56 -5.73
C ILE A 143 -29.88 11.13 -5.49
N ARG A 144 -29.17 10.56 -6.46
CA ARG A 144 -28.61 9.21 -6.33
C ARG A 144 -27.48 9.22 -5.31
N CYS A 145 -27.72 8.64 -4.12
CA CYS A 145 -26.76 8.49 -3.04
C CYS A 145 -26.33 7.02 -2.95
N GLU A 146 -25.03 6.76 -3.06
CA GLU A 146 -24.46 5.41 -3.12
C GLU A 146 -23.19 5.29 -2.26
N PRO A 147 -22.88 4.11 -1.70
CA PRO A 147 -21.58 3.87 -1.12
C PRO A 147 -20.51 3.77 -2.22
N PHE A 148 -19.29 4.15 -1.89
CA PHE A 148 -18.12 3.91 -2.69
C PHE A 148 -17.10 3.18 -1.80
N LEU A 149 -16.96 1.87 -2.01
CA LEU A 149 -16.21 0.97 -1.15
C LEU A 149 -14.78 0.75 -1.65
N ALA A 150 -13.95 0.06 -0.88
CA ALA A 150 -12.61 -0.32 -1.27
C ALA A 150 -12.56 -1.08 -2.61
N LYS A 151 -13.57 -1.95 -2.86
CA LYS A 151 -13.72 -2.66 -4.16
C LYS A 151 -13.95 -1.71 -5.34
N ASP A 152 -14.65 -0.59 -5.11
CA ASP A 152 -14.95 0.38 -6.16
C ASP A 152 -13.71 1.24 -6.43
N LEU A 153 -12.99 1.64 -5.37
CA LEU A 153 -11.70 2.30 -5.51
C LEU A 153 -10.69 1.40 -6.23
N ARG A 154 -10.71 0.08 -5.94
CA ARG A 154 -9.89 -0.89 -6.63
C ARG A 154 -10.18 -0.93 -8.13
N ARG A 155 -11.44 -0.94 -8.56
CA ARG A 155 -11.80 -0.91 -9.98
C ARG A 155 -11.28 0.35 -10.68
N VAL A 156 -11.34 1.49 -10.01
CA VAL A 156 -10.78 2.75 -10.56
C VAL A 156 -9.27 2.64 -10.66
N PHE A 157 -8.60 2.15 -9.61
CA PHE A 157 -7.15 1.94 -9.59
C PHE A 157 -6.68 0.98 -10.70
N ASP A 158 -7.40 -0.09 -10.96
CA ASP A 158 -7.05 -1.07 -12.00
C ASP A 158 -7.01 -0.48 -13.41
N LEU A 159 -7.80 0.58 -13.65
CA LEU A 159 -7.83 1.29 -14.92
C LEU A 159 -6.70 2.30 -15.11
N LEU A 160 -5.94 2.62 -14.07
CA LEU A 160 -4.79 3.51 -14.17
C LEU A 160 -3.67 2.88 -15.01
N THR A 161 -2.81 3.75 -15.56
CA THR A 161 -1.56 3.29 -16.17
C THR A 161 -0.66 2.65 -15.11
N ASP A 162 0.25 1.78 -15.53
CA ASP A 162 1.19 1.12 -14.61
C ASP A 162 2.06 2.14 -13.84
N GLU A 163 2.45 3.22 -14.51
CA GLU A 163 3.17 4.33 -13.88
C GLU A 163 2.33 5.04 -12.81
N ASP A 164 1.07 5.37 -13.12
CA ASP A 164 0.18 6.03 -12.16
C ASP A 164 -0.14 5.13 -10.96
N LYS A 165 -0.27 3.81 -11.17
CA LYS A 165 -0.42 2.84 -10.06
C LYS A 165 0.77 2.91 -9.10
N MET A 166 2.00 2.91 -9.62
CA MET A 166 3.21 2.99 -8.80
C MET A 166 3.31 4.34 -8.07
N ILE A 167 2.92 5.43 -8.73
CA ILE A 167 2.87 6.77 -8.12
C ILE A 167 1.89 6.78 -6.94
N CYS A 168 0.64 6.35 -7.14
CA CYS A 168 -0.37 6.30 -6.07
C CYS A 168 0.03 5.39 -4.90
N LEU A 169 0.76 4.32 -5.16
CA LEU A 169 1.26 3.43 -4.11
C LEU A 169 2.48 3.99 -3.38
N HIS A 170 3.09 5.08 -3.88
CA HIS A 170 4.37 5.59 -3.40
C HIS A 170 5.44 4.50 -3.31
N CYS A 171 5.42 3.57 -4.26
CA CYS A 171 6.30 2.43 -4.29
C CYS A 171 6.56 1.98 -5.72
N PHE A 172 7.81 1.76 -6.06
CA PHE A 172 8.20 1.26 -7.37
C PHE A 172 8.48 -0.24 -7.29
N VAL A 173 7.73 -1.05 -8.05
CA VAL A 173 7.95 -2.48 -8.14
C VAL A 173 8.83 -2.76 -9.36
N PRO A 174 10.13 -3.13 -9.19
CA PRO A 174 11.03 -3.40 -10.29
C PRO A 174 10.64 -4.70 -11.01
N ASN A 175 11.03 -4.84 -12.27
CA ASN A 175 11.05 -6.13 -12.91
C ASN A 175 12.15 -7.00 -12.26
N VAL A 176 11.89 -8.29 -12.10
CA VAL A 176 12.87 -9.25 -11.53
C VAL A 176 14.19 -9.23 -12.31
N ASP A 177 14.13 -9.10 -13.64
CA ASP A 177 15.31 -9.00 -14.51
C ASP A 177 16.18 -7.76 -14.21
N ASP A 178 15.58 -6.68 -13.69
CA ASP A 178 16.30 -5.48 -13.28
C ASP A 178 17.04 -5.65 -11.95
N LEU A 179 16.64 -6.61 -11.11
CA LEU A 179 17.34 -6.96 -9.87
C LEU A 179 18.74 -7.53 -10.11
N SER A 180 19.01 -8.03 -11.31
CA SER A 180 20.35 -8.52 -11.69
C SER A 180 21.40 -7.42 -11.82
N LYS A 181 20.99 -6.14 -11.90
CA LYS A 181 21.89 -4.99 -12.00
C LYS A 181 22.51 -4.68 -10.63
N ILE A 182 23.82 -4.48 -10.60
CA ILE A 182 24.59 -4.15 -9.39
C ILE A 182 23.99 -2.91 -8.72
N VAL A 183 23.59 -3.06 -7.47
CA VAL A 183 23.08 -1.96 -6.66
C VAL A 183 24.26 -1.14 -6.13
N GLY A 184 24.23 0.18 -6.38
CA GLY A 184 25.24 1.10 -5.90
C GLY A 184 25.19 1.33 -4.39
N TYR A 185 26.34 1.66 -3.81
CA TYR A 185 26.49 1.99 -2.38
C TYR A 185 25.53 3.09 -1.90
N GLU A 186 25.25 4.08 -2.75
CA GLU A 186 24.35 5.20 -2.44
C GLU A 186 22.92 4.73 -2.14
N ALA A 187 22.36 3.85 -2.98
CA ALA A 187 21.02 3.31 -2.78
C ALA A 187 20.92 2.43 -1.53
N LEU A 188 21.94 1.58 -1.30
CA LEU A 188 22.02 0.80 -0.06
C LEU A 188 22.04 1.71 1.17
N ASN A 189 22.85 2.77 1.15
CA ASN A 189 22.97 3.70 2.26
C ASN A 189 21.67 4.48 2.52
N GLU A 190 20.93 4.85 1.48
CA GLU A 190 19.63 5.51 1.62
C GLU A 190 18.60 4.59 2.29
N VAL A 191 18.50 3.35 1.81
CA VAL A 191 17.58 2.35 2.41
C VAL A 191 17.99 2.01 3.84
N VAL A 192 19.26 1.79 4.10
CA VAL A 192 19.79 1.50 5.45
C VAL A 192 19.44 2.63 6.42
N LYS A 193 19.68 3.88 6.05
CA LYS A 193 19.31 5.05 6.87
C LYS A 193 17.82 5.10 7.17
N HIS A 194 17.00 4.80 6.18
CA HIS A 194 15.55 4.76 6.37
C HIS A 194 15.16 3.65 7.35
N VAL A 195 15.61 2.41 7.14
CA VAL A 195 15.24 1.25 7.96
C VAL A 195 15.72 1.38 9.40
N VAL A 196 16.94 1.88 9.63
CA VAL A 196 17.47 2.13 10.98
C VAL A 196 16.59 3.07 11.79
N ASN A 197 15.94 4.04 11.16
CA ASN A 197 15.07 5.01 11.82
C ASN A 197 13.63 4.51 12.05
N LEU A 198 13.26 3.31 11.56
CA LEU A 198 11.92 2.76 11.79
C LEU A 198 11.71 2.44 13.28
N PRO A 199 10.47 2.60 13.81
CA PRO A 199 10.14 2.37 15.22
C PRO A 199 10.03 0.87 15.57
N PHE A 200 10.56 -0.02 14.75
CA PHE A 200 10.51 -1.46 14.93
C PHE A 200 11.86 -1.98 15.38
N GLY A 201 11.85 -3.01 16.20
CA GLY A 201 13.05 -3.73 16.59
C GLY A 201 12.71 -4.89 17.52
N VAL A 202 13.17 -6.09 17.18
CA VAL A 202 13.07 -7.31 18.01
C VAL A 202 14.40 -8.04 17.93
N LEU A 203 15.04 -8.20 19.08
CA LEU A 203 16.22 -9.05 19.19
C LEU A 203 15.81 -10.52 19.07
N LYS A 204 16.27 -11.17 18.01
CA LYS A 204 16.19 -12.63 17.89
C LYS A 204 17.54 -13.26 18.29
N PRO A 205 17.53 -14.41 18.99
CA PRO A 205 18.75 -15.19 19.19
C PRO A 205 19.34 -15.59 17.84
N LEU A 206 20.66 -15.52 17.70
CA LEU A 206 21.35 -16.03 16.52
C LEU A 206 21.02 -17.51 16.33
N GLY A 207 20.32 -17.84 15.24
CA GLY A 207 19.98 -19.21 14.88
C GLY A 207 21.25 -20.02 14.53
N ALA A 208 21.33 -21.24 15.02
CA ALA A 208 22.51 -22.09 14.86
C ALA A 208 22.61 -22.78 13.48
N ALA A 209 21.54 -22.88 12.73
CA ALA A 209 21.50 -23.54 11.42
C ALA A 209 20.89 -22.65 10.35
N ARG A 210 21.55 -22.53 9.20
CA ARG A 210 20.99 -21.91 8.00
C ARG A 210 20.39 -23.01 7.13
N PRO A 211 19.05 -23.07 6.99
CA PRO A 211 18.40 -23.97 6.05
C PRO A 211 18.74 -23.60 4.61
N GLY A 212 18.52 -24.50 3.68
CA GLY A 212 18.59 -24.19 2.26
C GLY A 212 17.60 -23.06 1.91
N PHE A 213 18.04 -22.13 1.07
CA PHE A 213 17.26 -20.93 0.72
C PHE A 213 15.89 -21.30 0.09
N ILE A 214 15.92 -22.25 -0.85
CA ILE A 214 14.71 -22.75 -1.52
C ILE A 214 13.80 -23.53 -0.56
N GLU A 215 14.37 -24.35 0.31
CA GLU A 215 13.60 -25.08 1.34
C GLU A 215 12.85 -24.11 2.25
N LYS A 216 13.48 -23.00 2.61
CA LYS A 216 12.83 -21.97 3.44
C LYS A 216 11.71 -21.25 2.71
N ILE A 217 11.84 -20.97 1.41
CA ILE A 217 10.76 -20.42 0.58
C ILE A 217 9.55 -21.35 0.60
N GLN A 218 9.77 -22.65 0.35
CA GLN A 218 8.72 -23.65 0.34
C GLN A 218 8.08 -23.85 1.72
N PHE A 219 8.88 -23.90 2.77
CA PHE A 219 8.39 -24.04 4.15
C PHE A 219 7.44 -22.90 4.55
N ASN A 220 7.75 -21.69 4.13
CA ASN A 220 6.90 -20.51 4.38
C ASN A 220 5.79 -20.34 3.35
N SER A 221 5.59 -21.28 2.42
CA SER A 221 4.56 -21.23 1.39
C SER A 221 4.51 -19.88 0.66
N LEU A 222 5.68 -19.31 0.36
CA LEU A 222 5.78 -18.10 -0.45
C LEU A 222 5.50 -18.45 -1.91
N SER A 223 4.74 -17.59 -2.60
CA SER A 223 4.40 -17.81 -4.01
C SER A 223 5.63 -17.75 -4.92
N ASP A 224 5.51 -18.34 -6.11
CA ASP A 224 6.56 -18.26 -7.14
C ASP A 224 6.91 -16.81 -7.50
N ASN A 225 5.95 -15.89 -7.44
CA ASN A 225 6.16 -14.47 -7.68
C ASN A 225 7.13 -13.88 -6.65
N ILE A 226 6.91 -14.15 -5.36
CA ILE A 226 7.80 -13.68 -4.27
C ILE A 226 9.14 -14.40 -4.32
N ALA A 227 9.13 -15.71 -4.59
CA ALA A 227 10.35 -16.52 -4.68
C ALA A 227 11.34 -15.95 -5.70
N GLN A 228 10.87 -15.47 -6.86
CA GLN A 228 11.73 -14.87 -7.88
C GLN A 228 12.46 -13.62 -7.38
N TYR A 229 11.78 -12.74 -6.62
CA TYR A 229 12.43 -11.57 -6.03
C TYR A 229 13.47 -11.92 -4.97
N LEU A 230 13.17 -12.90 -4.12
CA LEU A 230 14.12 -13.40 -3.12
C LEU A 230 15.36 -14.02 -3.78
N ILE A 231 15.18 -14.86 -4.78
CA ILE A 231 16.27 -15.54 -5.50
C ILE A 231 17.12 -14.49 -6.24
N ALA A 232 16.50 -13.53 -6.93
CA ALA A 232 17.23 -12.48 -7.62
C ALA A 232 18.03 -11.61 -6.66
N GLY A 233 17.49 -11.30 -5.47
CA GLY A 233 18.20 -10.57 -4.41
C GLY A 233 19.36 -11.37 -3.81
N GLU A 234 19.23 -12.70 -3.66
CA GLU A 234 20.27 -13.60 -3.16
C GLU A 234 21.55 -13.48 -4.00
N TYR A 235 21.46 -13.41 -5.33
CA TYR A 235 22.62 -13.26 -6.21
C TYR A 235 23.42 -11.98 -5.98
N GLN A 236 22.82 -10.98 -5.32
CA GLN A 236 23.45 -9.67 -5.05
C GLN A 236 24.01 -9.53 -3.61
N ILE A 237 23.83 -10.53 -2.75
CA ILE A 237 24.26 -10.49 -1.33
C ILE A 237 25.74 -10.16 -1.17
N GLY A 238 26.57 -10.55 -2.13
CA GLY A 238 28.01 -10.21 -2.10
C GLY A 238 28.32 -8.71 -2.06
N ALA A 239 27.49 -7.88 -2.69
CA ALA A 239 27.62 -6.43 -2.61
C ALA A 239 27.29 -5.90 -1.20
N LEU A 240 26.26 -6.47 -0.58
CA LEU A 240 25.83 -6.15 0.79
C LEU A 240 26.86 -6.61 1.83
N GLN A 241 27.47 -7.78 1.64
CA GLN A 241 28.53 -8.26 2.53
C GLN A 241 29.72 -7.29 2.56
N LYS A 242 30.16 -6.78 1.41
CA LYS A 242 31.19 -5.73 1.33
C LYS A 242 30.77 -4.45 2.04
N TYR A 243 29.49 -4.07 1.93
CA TYR A 243 28.94 -2.92 2.66
C TYR A 243 29.08 -3.09 4.18
N PHE A 244 28.77 -4.27 4.72
CA PHE A 244 28.87 -4.57 6.14
C PHE A 244 30.32 -4.74 6.64
N GLU A 245 31.29 -4.98 5.77
CA GLU A 245 32.72 -4.94 6.17
C GLU A 245 33.14 -3.55 6.65
N PHE A 246 32.54 -2.50 6.08
CA PHE A 246 32.81 -1.10 6.46
C PHE A 246 31.91 -0.62 7.62
N GLU A 247 30.75 -1.21 7.79
CA GLU A 247 29.72 -0.77 8.75
C GLU A 247 29.14 -1.99 9.53
N PRO A 248 29.96 -2.69 10.33
CA PRO A 248 29.53 -3.97 10.95
C PRO A 248 28.37 -3.82 11.94
N ASP A 249 28.27 -2.69 12.64
CA ASP A 249 27.21 -2.43 13.62
C ASP A 249 25.84 -2.32 12.94
N LEU A 250 25.79 -1.80 11.72
CA LEU A 250 24.55 -1.67 10.95
C LEU A 250 23.93 -3.03 10.64
N LYS A 251 24.74 -4.06 10.49
CA LYS A 251 24.24 -5.42 10.27
C LYS A 251 23.34 -5.90 11.41
N ILE A 252 23.75 -5.65 12.66
CA ILE A 252 23.00 -6.06 13.86
C ILE A 252 21.75 -5.19 14.01
N ILE A 253 21.89 -3.89 13.85
CA ILE A 253 20.76 -2.95 13.93
C ILE A 253 19.69 -3.29 12.90
N LEU A 254 20.09 -3.55 11.65
CA LEU A 254 19.15 -3.93 10.59
C LEU A 254 18.51 -5.30 10.85
N GLN A 255 19.24 -6.27 11.44
CA GLN A 255 18.68 -7.55 11.88
C GLN A 255 17.49 -7.33 12.82
N GLU A 256 17.67 -6.49 13.85
CA GLU A 256 16.61 -6.15 14.81
C GLU A 256 15.41 -5.49 14.10
N LYS A 257 15.68 -4.57 13.16
CA LYS A 257 14.63 -3.85 12.42
C LYS A 257 13.82 -4.78 11.51
N PHE A 258 14.48 -5.61 10.72
CA PHE A 258 13.80 -6.56 9.84
C PHE A 258 13.02 -7.63 10.63
N SER A 259 13.57 -8.13 11.74
CA SER A 259 12.84 -9.00 12.65
C SER A 259 11.60 -8.32 13.22
N GLY A 260 11.72 -7.06 13.63
CA GLY A 260 10.60 -6.27 14.13
C GLY A 260 9.52 -6.02 13.08
N LEU A 261 9.91 -5.73 11.84
CA LEU A 261 8.99 -5.57 10.71
C LEU A 261 8.23 -6.88 10.41
N TYR A 262 8.91 -8.00 10.45
CA TYR A 262 8.28 -9.30 10.27
C TYR A 262 7.25 -9.61 11.38
N GLU A 263 7.61 -9.40 12.65
CA GLU A 263 6.68 -9.60 13.76
C GLU A 263 5.48 -8.62 13.71
N GLN A 264 5.69 -7.39 13.26
CA GLN A 264 4.60 -6.44 13.05
C GLN A 264 3.69 -6.89 11.88
N GLY A 265 4.24 -7.31 10.75
CA GLY A 265 3.47 -7.85 9.64
C GLY A 265 2.60 -9.04 10.04
N LYS A 266 3.12 -9.94 10.90
CA LYS A 266 2.34 -11.07 11.45
C LYS A 266 1.15 -10.63 12.31
N LYS A 267 1.21 -9.46 12.95
CA LYS A 267 0.11 -8.90 13.77
C LYS A 267 -0.93 -8.17 12.91
N GLU A 268 -0.47 -7.41 11.92
CA GLU A 268 -1.35 -6.61 11.07
C GLU A 268 -2.13 -7.45 10.06
N ILE A 269 -1.50 -8.51 9.54
CA ILE A 269 -2.07 -9.34 8.48
C ILE A 269 -2.77 -10.57 9.09
N SER A 270 -4.05 -10.74 8.73
CA SER A 270 -4.90 -11.80 9.28
C SER A 270 -4.34 -13.20 9.07
N ALA A 271 -4.37 -14.02 10.11
CA ALA A 271 -3.93 -15.42 10.06
C ALA A 271 -4.78 -16.29 9.12
N GLY A 272 -6.02 -15.91 8.83
CA GLY A 272 -6.91 -16.64 7.92
C GLY A 272 -6.74 -16.28 6.44
N ASN A 273 -5.83 -15.37 6.10
CA ASN A 273 -5.56 -15.01 4.73
C ASN A 273 -4.70 -16.09 4.04
N PRO A 274 -5.14 -16.68 2.92
CA PRO A 274 -4.36 -17.70 2.19
C PRO A 274 -3.05 -17.16 1.61
N GLU A 275 -2.97 -15.86 1.31
CA GLU A 275 -1.76 -15.19 0.80
C GLU A 275 -0.98 -14.47 1.90
N ARG A 276 -1.20 -14.82 3.15
CA ARG A 276 -0.66 -14.11 4.31
C ARG A 276 0.85 -13.88 4.24
N ASN A 277 1.61 -14.87 3.86
CA ASN A 277 3.08 -14.77 3.86
C ASN A 277 3.58 -13.86 2.72
N ASP A 278 2.92 -13.86 1.58
CA ASP A 278 3.19 -12.93 0.50
C ASP A 278 2.86 -11.49 0.93
N GLU A 279 1.72 -11.29 1.60
CA GLU A 279 1.35 -9.98 2.14
C GLU A 279 2.34 -9.50 3.21
N ILE A 280 2.84 -10.38 4.10
CA ILE A 280 3.90 -10.04 5.07
C ILE A 280 5.19 -9.64 4.34
N PHE A 281 5.58 -10.36 3.30
CA PHE A 281 6.75 -10.02 2.51
C PHE A 281 6.62 -8.63 1.89
N ILE A 282 5.50 -8.34 1.25
CA ILE A 282 5.23 -7.04 0.64
C ILE A 282 5.07 -5.93 1.69
N TYR A 283 4.53 -6.24 2.87
CA TYR A 283 4.50 -5.32 4.00
C TYR A 283 5.92 -4.88 4.40
N ILE A 284 6.84 -5.84 4.56
CA ILE A 284 8.25 -5.55 4.88
C ILE A 284 8.86 -4.70 3.77
N PHE A 285 8.65 -5.05 2.50
CA PHE A 285 9.14 -4.30 1.36
C PHE A 285 8.64 -2.84 1.38
N ALA A 286 7.33 -2.64 1.54
CA ALA A 286 6.72 -1.31 1.57
C ALA A 286 7.27 -0.44 2.72
N LYS A 287 7.40 -1.02 3.92
CA LYS A 287 7.93 -0.29 5.10
C LYS A 287 9.42 0.00 5.01
N SER A 288 10.17 -0.82 4.31
CA SER A 288 11.62 -0.63 4.10
C SER A 288 11.94 0.34 2.95
N THR A 289 10.95 0.69 2.12
CA THR A 289 11.13 1.61 0.99
C THR A 289 10.97 3.06 1.45
N PRO A 290 11.99 3.94 1.29
CA PRO A 290 11.87 5.37 1.54
C PRO A 290 10.78 6.02 0.67
N LEU A 291 9.89 6.81 1.28
CA LEU A 291 8.76 7.42 0.58
C LEU A 291 9.14 8.61 -0.32
N GLU A 292 10.25 9.28 -0.02
CA GLU A 292 10.61 10.53 -0.67
C GLU A 292 11.08 10.36 -2.11
N ARG A 293 11.70 9.24 -2.46
CA ARG A 293 12.29 8.97 -3.79
C ARG A 293 12.18 7.50 -4.21
N PRO A 294 10.97 6.93 -4.31
CA PRO A 294 10.85 5.55 -4.76
C PRO A 294 11.31 5.44 -6.23
N ASN A 295 12.27 4.58 -6.48
CA ASN A 295 12.77 4.27 -7.82
C ASN A 295 13.31 2.83 -7.88
N VAL A 296 13.59 2.35 -9.08
CA VAL A 296 14.08 0.97 -9.32
C VAL A 296 15.28 0.62 -8.45
N THR A 297 16.26 1.52 -8.35
CA THR A 297 17.53 1.26 -7.63
C THR A 297 17.29 1.12 -6.13
N ILE A 298 16.44 1.96 -5.55
CA ILE A 298 16.04 1.89 -4.15
C ILE A 298 15.30 0.57 -3.87
N SER A 299 14.33 0.21 -4.71
CA SER A 299 13.59 -1.04 -4.56
C SER A 299 14.48 -2.28 -4.66
N ASN A 300 15.45 -2.27 -5.57
CA ASN A 300 16.44 -3.32 -5.68
C ASN A 300 17.28 -3.45 -4.40
N ALA A 301 17.69 -2.32 -3.80
CA ALA A 301 18.45 -2.33 -2.53
C ALA A 301 17.61 -2.92 -1.41
N VAL A 302 16.30 -2.63 -1.34
CA VAL A 302 15.38 -3.24 -0.35
C VAL A 302 15.30 -4.75 -0.54
N PHE A 303 15.10 -5.25 -1.78
CA PHE A 303 15.02 -6.69 -2.04
C PHE A 303 16.31 -7.42 -1.68
N ILE A 304 17.48 -6.84 -1.94
CA ILE A 304 18.76 -7.44 -1.53
C ILE A 304 18.87 -7.55 -0.01
N LEU A 305 18.50 -6.50 0.73
CA LEU A 305 18.46 -6.54 2.19
C LEU A 305 17.47 -7.59 2.69
N MET A 306 16.27 -7.65 2.12
CA MET A 306 15.27 -8.66 2.50
C MET A 306 15.76 -10.09 2.23
N SER A 307 16.40 -10.33 1.08
CA SER A 307 16.96 -11.66 0.76
C SER A 307 18.06 -12.06 1.74
N TYR A 308 18.92 -11.12 2.14
CA TYR A 308 19.96 -11.35 3.14
C TYR A 308 19.38 -11.72 4.51
N TYR A 309 18.40 -10.94 5.02
CA TYR A 309 17.78 -11.23 6.32
C TYR A 309 16.81 -12.42 6.26
N PHE A 310 16.30 -12.76 5.09
CA PHE A 310 15.61 -14.01 4.85
C PHE A 310 16.58 -15.20 5.00
N GLU A 311 17.74 -15.18 4.36
CA GLU A 311 18.78 -16.22 4.47
C GLU A 311 19.24 -16.40 5.93
N CYS A 312 19.43 -15.29 6.65
CA CYS A 312 19.85 -15.29 8.06
C CYS A 312 18.75 -15.71 9.03
N CYS A 313 17.54 -16.05 8.58
CA CYS A 313 16.38 -16.41 9.39
C CYS A 313 15.86 -15.30 10.32
N ASP A 314 16.12 -14.04 10.01
CA ASP A 314 15.62 -12.90 10.78
C ASP A 314 14.19 -12.52 10.39
N ILE A 315 13.83 -12.75 9.12
CA ILE A 315 12.47 -12.73 8.61
C ILE A 315 12.08 -14.12 8.11
N PHE A 316 10.83 -14.49 8.31
CA PHE A 316 10.25 -15.80 8.07
C PHE A 316 10.87 -16.95 8.88
N GLU A 317 10.08 -18.00 9.06
CA GLU A 317 10.46 -19.10 9.95
C GLU A 317 11.46 -20.06 9.25
N PRO A 318 12.46 -20.59 9.96
CA PRO A 318 13.30 -21.66 9.43
C PRO A 318 12.50 -22.95 9.31
N PRO A 319 12.78 -23.82 8.32
CA PRO A 319 12.28 -25.18 8.30
C PRO A 319 12.66 -25.88 9.61
N LYS A 320 11.74 -26.68 10.15
CA LYS A 320 12.06 -27.50 11.32
C LYS A 320 13.15 -28.49 10.91
N THR A 321 14.32 -28.37 11.52
CA THR A 321 15.37 -29.35 11.38
C THR A 321 14.79 -30.66 11.90
N THR A 322 14.45 -31.59 11.02
CA THR A 322 14.32 -33.01 11.43
C THR A 322 15.72 -33.42 11.86
N LEU A 323 15.98 -33.36 13.14
CA LEU A 323 17.08 -34.13 13.71
C LEU A 323 16.78 -35.58 13.32
N PHE A 324 17.55 -36.10 12.38
CA PHE A 324 17.55 -37.54 12.10
C PHE A 324 17.93 -38.23 13.40
N ASP A 325 16.99 -39.00 13.96
CA ASP A 325 17.21 -40.02 14.97
C ASP A 325 18.19 -41.07 14.47
#